data_4037fe4bc6ce8a827be29d7d4ead294f
#
_entry.id   4037fe4bc6ce8a827be29d7d4ead294f
#
_cell.length_a   1.000
_cell.length_b   1.000
_cell.length_c   1.000
_cell.angle_alpha   90.00
_cell.angle_beta   90.00
_cell.angle_gamma   90.00
#
_symmetry.space_group_name_H-M   'P 1'
#
loop_
_entity.id
_entity.type
_entity.pdbx_description
1 polymer ?
#
loop_
_entity_poly.entity_id
_entity_poly.type
_entity_poly.pdbx_seq_one_letter_code
_entity_poly.pdbx_strand_id
1 'polypeptide(L)'
;MKTVIIDNSLCTLPIAEGTSPELICRYIHALAETGVKYVELDFRTVMKMQELPDCVEYIFRLGDPMFAQLTQAFDFRYVVVTMHDIKDEIDVGNTPVILEIPRFEGFNRKLQALAQKFVSGPISMIRVRSSFDFMNIEQAKELVWRSKSAFTVPIDVCPMDAKRTALDTALKVSNAGVDSMTLCMGKSKSYASLEDFLFTMTMVFNSMPKEYSIPALCKAEAYHRIIFGLKSADRITEIMEHVDYDISHLTNTDTGDRVKMHVSLKDRMMLR
;
A
#
# COMPACT_ATOMS: atom_id res chain seq x y z
N MET A 1 -10.43 -12.08 5.11
CA MET A 1 -10.38 -10.85 4.27
C MET A 1 -9.77 -11.22 2.96
N LYS A 2 -10.31 -10.74 1.82
CA LYS A 2 -9.76 -11.02 0.48
C LYS A 2 -9.11 -9.78 -0.16
N THR A 3 -9.03 -8.67 0.59
CA THR A 3 -8.47 -7.41 0.09
C THR A 3 -6.97 -7.55 -0.10
N VAL A 4 -6.47 -7.33 -1.29
CA VAL A 4 -5.04 -7.35 -1.60
C VAL A 4 -4.40 -6.04 -1.15
N ILE A 5 -3.25 -6.11 -0.50
CA ILE A 5 -2.50 -4.92 -0.06
C ILE A 5 -1.42 -4.58 -1.08
N ILE A 6 -1.36 -3.30 -1.41
CA ILE A 6 -0.32 -2.68 -2.23
C ILE A 6 0.47 -1.73 -1.33
N ASP A 7 1.77 -1.90 -1.22
CA ASP A 7 2.64 -0.95 -0.53
C ASP A 7 3.16 0.11 -1.52
N ASN A 8 2.99 1.39 -1.20
CA ASN A 8 3.49 2.49 -2.02
C ASN A 8 4.54 3.36 -1.30
N SER A 9 5.14 2.85 -0.25
CA SER A 9 6.09 3.60 0.60
C SER A 9 7.25 4.16 -0.20
N LEU A 10 7.79 3.37 -1.14
CA LEU A 10 8.93 3.77 -1.98
C LEU A 10 8.61 4.87 -3.00
N CYS A 11 7.32 5.24 -3.15
CA CYS A 11 6.87 6.35 -4.00
C CYS A 11 6.51 7.62 -3.22
N THR A 12 6.38 7.54 -1.89
CA THR A 12 5.73 8.59 -1.10
C THR A 12 6.69 9.55 -0.42
N LEU A 13 7.89 9.07 -0.09
CA LEU A 13 8.92 9.83 0.60
C LEU A 13 10.23 9.79 -0.20
N PRO A 14 11.04 10.84 -0.11
CA PRO A 14 12.37 10.80 -0.69
C PRO A 14 13.24 9.80 0.08
N ILE A 15 13.84 8.86 -0.63
CA ILE A 15 14.84 7.95 -0.06
C ILE A 15 16.04 8.77 0.43
N ALA A 16 16.50 8.49 1.65
CA ALA A 16 17.62 9.21 2.25
C ALA A 16 18.89 9.10 1.38
N GLU A 17 19.64 10.19 1.36
CA GLU A 17 20.91 10.23 0.64
C GLU A 17 21.86 9.15 1.20
N GLY A 18 22.55 8.44 0.33
CA GLY A 18 23.44 7.34 0.73
C GLY A 18 22.76 5.99 0.99
N THR A 19 21.45 5.87 0.91
CA THR A 19 20.78 4.57 1.00
C THR A 19 21.24 3.65 -0.14
N SER A 20 21.75 2.45 0.21
CA SER A 20 22.21 1.49 -0.79
C SER A 20 21.06 0.72 -1.44
N PRO A 21 21.24 0.23 -2.67
CA PRO A 21 20.27 -0.67 -3.32
C PRO A 21 19.97 -1.92 -2.48
N GLU A 22 20.98 -2.49 -1.84
CA GLU A 22 20.83 -3.69 -1.00
C GLU A 22 19.89 -3.45 0.18
N LEU A 23 19.92 -2.25 0.77
CA LEU A 23 19.01 -1.90 1.86
C LEU A 23 17.55 -1.82 1.39
N ILE A 24 17.32 -1.28 0.19
CA ILE A 24 16.00 -1.26 -0.44
C ILE A 24 15.54 -2.70 -0.73
N CYS A 25 16.42 -3.57 -1.26
CA CYS A 25 16.11 -4.98 -1.46
C CYS A 25 15.71 -5.68 -0.15
N ARG A 26 16.44 -5.45 0.95
CA ARG A 26 16.10 -6.01 2.27
C ARG A 26 14.73 -5.54 2.77
N TYR A 27 14.39 -4.29 2.52
CA TYR A 27 13.06 -3.76 2.83
C TYR A 27 11.98 -4.48 2.02
N ILE A 28 12.17 -4.65 0.72
CA ILE A 28 11.23 -5.34 -0.16
C ILE A 28 11.05 -6.81 0.28
N HIS A 29 12.14 -7.50 0.62
CA HIS A 29 12.06 -8.86 1.17
C HIS A 29 11.27 -8.90 2.49
N ALA A 30 11.52 -7.94 3.39
CA ALA A 30 10.75 -7.86 4.63
C ALA A 30 9.26 -7.59 4.38
N LEU A 31 8.92 -6.74 3.39
CA LEU A 31 7.52 -6.54 2.95
C LEU A 31 6.91 -7.85 2.41
N ALA A 32 7.63 -8.59 1.59
CA ALA A 32 7.16 -9.90 1.10
C ALA A 32 6.85 -10.87 2.24
N GLU A 33 7.72 -10.93 3.26
CA GLU A 33 7.51 -11.73 4.47
C GLU A 33 6.26 -11.29 5.27
N THR A 34 5.80 -10.03 5.13
CA THR A 34 4.54 -9.56 5.75
C THR A 34 3.30 -10.09 5.05
N GLY A 35 3.41 -10.64 3.85
CA GLY A 35 2.30 -11.02 2.98
C GLY A 35 1.86 -9.92 1.99
N VAL A 36 2.55 -8.79 1.94
CA VAL A 36 2.35 -7.77 0.90
C VAL A 36 2.73 -8.37 -0.45
N LYS A 37 1.79 -8.32 -1.41
CA LYS A 37 1.97 -8.93 -2.72
C LYS A 37 2.55 -7.95 -3.75
N TYR A 38 2.18 -6.68 -3.67
CA TYR A 38 2.55 -5.67 -4.63
C TYR A 38 3.32 -4.53 -3.96
N VAL A 39 4.43 -4.14 -4.58
CA VAL A 39 5.22 -2.97 -4.17
C VAL A 39 5.24 -1.96 -5.31
N GLU A 40 4.85 -0.73 -5.02
CA GLU A 40 4.84 0.36 -5.99
C GLU A 40 6.16 1.11 -5.95
N LEU A 41 6.75 1.31 -7.13
CA LEU A 41 8.03 1.99 -7.33
C LEU A 41 7.85 3.19 -8.26
N ASP A 42 8.54 4.29 -7.95
CA ASP A 42 8.70 5.42 -8.87
C ASP A 42 9.98 5.30 -9.70
N PHE A 43 10.13 6.18 -10.68
CA PHE A 43 11.32 6.27 -11.52
C PHE A 43 12.62 6.35 -10.71
N ARG A 44 12.64 7.16 -9.64
CA ARG A 44 13.86 7.37 -8.84
C ARG A 44 14.30 6.09 -8.14
N THR A 45 13.36 5.35 -7.62
CA THR A 45 13.62 4.07 -6.96
C THR A 45 14.09 3.02 -7.95
N VAL A 46 13.43 2.90 -9.10
CA VAL A 46 13.82 1.96 -10.16
C VAL A 46 15.24 2.24 -10.65
N MET A 47 15.58 3.50 -10.92
CA MET A 47 16.93 3.88 -11.38
C MET A 47 18.02 3.67 -10.33
N LYS A 48 17.67 3.65 -9.06
CA LYS A 48 18.61 3.37 -7.97
C LYS A 48 18.89 1.88 -7.80
N MET A 49 17.90 1.04 -8.17
CA MET A 49 18.00 -0.42 -8.08
C MET A 49 18.51 -0.97 -9.42
N GLN A 50 19.59 -1.73 -9.41
CA GLN A 50 20.10 -2.37 -10.62
C GLN A 50 19.24 -3.57 -11.04
N GLU A 51 18.72 -4.30 -10.05
CA GLU A 51 17.83 -5.46 -10.23
C GLU A 51 16.69 -5.39 -9.22
N LEU A 52 15.51 -5.84 -9.62
CA LEU A 52 14.34 -5.94 -8.74
C LEU A 52 14.27 -7.36 -8.18
N PRO A 53 14.17 -7.53 -6.83
CA PRO A 53 13.98 -8.84 -6.22
C PRO A 53 12.69 -9.53 -6.72
N ASP A 54 12.72 -10.84 -6.93
CA ASP A 54 11.59 -11.64 -7.45
C ASP A 54 10.57 -12.07 -6.39
N CYS A 55 10.68 -11.55 -5.16
CA CYS A 55 9.84 -11.95 -4.03
C CYS A 55 8.46 -11.28 -3.99
N VAL A 56 8.23 -10.24 -4.79
CA VAL A 56 6.95 -9.51 -4.93
C VAL A 56 6.67 -9.18 -6.38
N GLU A 57 5.43 -8.82 -6.70
CA GLU A 57 5.09 -8.23 -7.99
C GLU A 57 5.21 -6.70 -7.91
N TYR A 58 5.71 -6.07 -8.97
CA TYR A 58 5.97 -4.64 -8.98
C TYR A 58 4.92 -3.85 -9.74
N ILE A 59 4.63 -2.67 -9.21
CA ILE A 59 3.78 -1.67 -9.86
C ILE A 59 4.65 -0.43 -10.11
N PHE A 60 4.69 0.05 -11.35
CA PHE A 60 5.42 1.26 -11.69
C PHE A 60 4.51 2.48 -11.64
N ARG A 61 4.85 3.47 -10.83
CA ARG A 61 4.17 4.77 -10.81
C ARG A 61 4.75 5.67 -11.88
N LEU A 62 3.99 5.89 -12.93
CA LEU A 62 4.37 6.79 -14.02
C LEU A 62 4.09 8.24 -13.59
N GLY A 63 5.12 8.94 -13.15
CA GLY A 63 5.02 10.36 -12.79
C GLY A 63 5.18 11.30 -13.98
N ASP A 64 5.88 10.86 -15.01
CA ASP A 64 6.09 11.60 -16.26
C ASP A 64 6.02 10.61 -17.44
N PRO A 65 5.25 10.91 -18.50
CA PRO A 65 5.11 10.07 -19.69
C PRO A 65 6.44 9.67 -20.34
N MET A 66 7.49 10.50 -20.23
CA MET A 66 8.82 10.18 -20.77
C MET A 66 9.43 8.90 -20.19
N PHE A 67 9.01 8.48 -19.00
CA PHE A 67 9.51 7.25 -18.36
C PHE A 67 8.70 6.00 -18.72
N ALA A 68 7.70 6.12 -19.59
CA ALA A 68 6.87 4.98 -20.00
C ALA A 68 7.70 3.84 -20.62
N GLN A 69 8.81 4.15 -21.31
CA GLN A 69 9.73 3.16 -21.86
C GLN A 69 10.32 2.18 -20.81
N LEU A 70 10.35 2.54 -19.52
CA LEU A 70 10.80 1.64 -18.45
C LEU A 70 9.90 0.40 -18.32
N THR A 71 8.65 0.49 -18.74
CA THR A 71 7.72 -0.64 -18.72
C THR A 71 8.12 -1.76 -19.69
N GLN A 72 8.99 -1.44 -20.65
CA GLN A 72 9.55 -2.42 -21.58
C GLN A 72 10.90 -3.00 -21.09
N ALA A 73 11.57 -2.28 -20.17
CA ALA A 73 12.87 -2.69 -19.63
C ALA A 73 12.77 -3.54 -18.36
N PHE A 74 11.68 -3.41 -17.62
CA PHE A 74 11.44 -4.12 -16.37
C PHE A 74 10.09 -4.84 -16.40
N ASP A 75 9.99 -5.99 -15.73
CA ASP A 75 8.75 -6.76 -15.64
C ASP A 75 7.82 -6.16 -14.56
N PHE A 76 7.04 -5.15 -14.95
CA PHE A 76 6.02 -4.57 -14.09
C PHE A 76 4.67 -5.26 -14.31
N ARG A 77 4.05 -5.68 -13.21
CA ARG A 77 2.70 -6.25 -13.24
C ARG A 77 1.64 -5.23 -13.65
N TYR A 78 1.82 -3.98 -13.22
CA TYR A 78 0.95 -2.85 -13.55
C TYR A 78 1.75 -1.56 -13.67
N VAL A 79 1.19 -0.61 -14.41
CA VAL A 79 1.61 0.80 -14.43
C VAL A 79 0.51 1.68 -13.87
N VAL A 80 0.82 2.56 -12.92
CA VAL A 80 -0.12 3.56 -12.43
C VAL A 80 -0.03 4.80 -13.30
N VAL A 81 -1.15 5.16 -13.92
CA VAL A 81 -1.33 6.40 -14.68
C VAL A 81 -2.38 7.23 -13.98
N THR A 82 -2.04 8.45 -13.61
CA THR A 82 -2.99 9.37 -12.98
C THR A 82 -3.82 10.08 -14.04
N MET A 83 -5.12 10.15 -13.86
CA MET A 83 -6.04 10.76 -14.83
C MET A 83 -5.68 12.21 -15.19
N HIS A 84 -5.07 12.96 -14.28
CA HIS A 84 -4.62 14.34 -14.53
C HIS A 84 -3.40 14.44 -15.45
N ASP A 85 -2.61 13.38 -15.51
CA ASP A 85 -1.36 13.36 -16.27
C ASP A 85 -1.60 12.96 -17.74
N ILE A 86 -2.83 12.51 -18.05
CA ILE A 86 -3.22 12.15 -19.42
C ILE A 86 -3.55 13.44 -20.19
N LYS A 87 -2.53 14.02 -20.81
CA LYS A 87 -2.67 15.14 -21.75
C LYS A 87 -2.45 14.69 -23.19
N ASP A 88 -1.53 13.74 -23.36
CA ASP A 88 -1.11 13.19 -24.64
C ASP A 88 -1.16 11.65 -24.57
N GLU A 89 -0.87 11.01 -25.68
CA GLU A 89 -0.80 9.55 -25.75
C GLU A 89 0.38 9.02 -24.91
N ILE A 90 0.10 8.03 -24.08
CA ILE A 90 1.06 7.37 -23.19
C ILE A 90 1.24 5.94 -23.66
N ASP A 91 2.44 5.63 -24.20
CA ASP A 91 2.79 4.29 -24.64
C ASP A 91 3.46 3.48 -23.52
N VAL A 92 2.71 2.62 -22.89
CA VAL A 92 3.19 1.63 -21.89
C VAL A 92 3.25 0.21 -22.47
N GLY A 93 3.18 0.08 -23.78
CA GLY A 93 3.12 -1.22 -24.47
C GLY A 93 1.86 -2.00 -24.06
N ASN A 94 2.03 -3.29 -23.74
CA ASN A 94 0.96 -4.17 -23.29
C ASN A 94 0.83 -4.25 -21.76
N THR A 95 1.59 -3.45 -21.02
CA THR A 95 1.56 -3.51 -19.55
C THR A 95 0.20 -3.09 -19.02
N PRO A 96 -0.45 -3.89 -18.16
CA PRO A 96 -1.74 -3.55 -17.59
C PRO A 96 -1.69 -2.26 -16.78
N VAL A 97 -2.72 -1.43 -16.91
CA VAL A 97 -2.77 -0.09 -16.32
C VAL A 97 -3.70 -0.05 -15.12
N ILE A 98 -3.23 0.56 -14.04
CA ILE A 98 -4.04 1.07 -12.93
C ILE A 98 -4.34 2.53 -13.24
N LEU A 99 -5.58 2.86 -13.58
CA LEU A 99 -6.00 4.24 -13.75
C LEU A 99 -6.30 4.86 -12.39
N GLU A 100 -5.46 5.79 -11.95
CA GLU A 100 -5.64 6.51 -10.70
C GLU A 100 -6.53 7.73 -10.88
N ILE A 101 -7.61 7.79 -10.11
CA ILE A 101 -8.58 8.88 -10.12
C ILE A 101 -8.47 9.63 -8.79
N PRO A 102 -8.15 10.94 -8.79
CA PRO A 102 -7.88 11.71 -7.57
C PRO A 102 -9.11 12.08 -6.75
N ARG A 103 -10.31 11.88 -7.28
CA ARG A 103 -11.57 12.15 -6.59
C ARG A 103 -12.69 11.23 -7.02
N PHE A 104 -13.61 11.03 -6.09
CA PHE A 104 -14.78 10.18 -6.24
C PHE A 104 -15.89 10.76 -7.12
N GLU A 105 -15.81 12.03 -7.48
CA GLU A 105 -16.85 12.72 -8.23
C GLU A 105 -16.85 12.27 -9.69
N GLY A 106 -17.93 11.60 -10.09
CA GLY A 106 -18.16 11.24 -11.47
C GLY A 106 -17.69 9.85 -11.88
N PHE A 107 -17.88 8.83 -11.04
CA PHE A 107 -17.75 7.44 -11.48
C PHE A 107 -18.54 7.19 -12.76
N ASN A 108 -17.82 7.08 -13.86
CA ASN A 108 -18.43 6.95 -15.15
C ASN A 108 -17.60 6.03 -16.05
N ARG A 109 -18.24 5.02 -16.63
CA ARG A 109 -17.62 4.16 -17.66
C ARG A 109 -17.05 4.97 -18.82
N LYS A 110 -17.60 6.17 -19.10
CA LYS A 110 -17.04 7.08 -20.09
C LYS A 110 -15.63 7.55 -19.74
N LEU A 111 -15.30 7.68 -18.46
CA LEU A 111 -13.97 8.08 -18.01
C LEU A 111 -12.93 6.99 -18.33
N GLN A 112 -13.26 5.72 -18.05
CA GLN A 112 -12.41 4.57 -18.40
C GLN A 112 -12.21 4.48 -19.90
N ALA A 113 -13.31 4.61 -20.68
CA ALA A 113 -13.26 4.57 -22.14
C ALA A 113 -12.51 5.77 -22.74
N LEU A 114 -12.57 6.94 -22.09
CA LEU A 114 -11.80 8.10 -22.50
C LEU A 114 -10.29 7.88 -22.23
N ALA A 115 -9.93 7.48 -21.02
CA ALA A 115 -8.54 7.20 -20.68
C ALA A 115 -7.93 6.12 -21.58
N GLN A 116 -8.68 5.07 -21.93
CA GLN A 116 -8.21 4.01 -22.82
C GLN A 116 -7.82 4.49 -24.23
N LYS A 117 -8.29 5.66 -24.66
CA LYS A 117 -7.90 6.24 -25.95
C LYS A 117 -6.49 6.86 -25.92
N PHE A 118 -6.00 7.18 -24.74
CA PHE A 118 -4.71 7.84 -24.55
C PHE A 118 -3.62 6.94 -23.99
N VAL A 119 -3.97 5.72 -23.56
CA VAL A 119 -3.01 4.78 -22.97
C VAL A 119 -3.03 3.49 -23.77
N SER A 120 -1.86 3.03 -24.24
CA SER A 120 -1.75 1.84 -25.07
C SER A 120 -2.08 0.55 -24.32
N GLY A 121 -1.69 0.45 -23.03
CA GLY A 121 -1.95 -0.72 -22.20
C GLY A 121 -3.42 -0.84 -21.77
N PRO A 122 -3.92 -2.08 -21.49
CA PRO A 122 -5.29 -2.28 -21.06
C PRO A 122 -5.52 -1.73 -19.64
N ILE A 123 -6.55 -0.90 -19.43
CA ILE A 123 -6.95 -0.48 -18.08
C ILE A 123 -7.53 -1.70 -17.35
N SER A 124 -6.79 -2.20 -16.39
CA SER A 124 -7.05 -3.46 -15.67
C SER A 124 -7.45 -3.26 -14.22
N MET A 125 -7.36 -2.04 -13.70
CA MET A 125 -7.77 -1.67 -12.35
C MET A 125 -8.06 -0.17 -12.29
N ILE A 126 -9.01 0.23 -11.45
CA ILE A 126 -9.24 1.64 -11.12
C ILE A 126 -8.81 1.88 -9.68
N ARG A 127 -7.92 2.85 -9.46
CA ARG A 127 -7.54 3.31 -8.14
C ARG A 127 -8.24 4.60 -7.80
N VAL A 128 -8.93 4.61 -6.67
CA VAL A 128 -9.52 5.81 -6.10
C VAL A 128 -8.60 6.34 -5.02
N ARG A 129 -7.88 7.42 -5.31
CA ARG A 129 -6.98 8.09 -4.38
C ARG A 129 -7.64 9.36 -3.87
N SER A 130 -8.05 9.39 -2.61
CA SER A 130 -8.73 10.55 -2.04
C SER A 130 -8.58 10.65 -0.53
N SER A 131 -8.68 11.89 -0.03
CA SER A 131 -9.01 12.13 1.37
C SER A 131 -10.52 12.05 1.53
N PHE A 132 -10.96 11.07 2.29
CA PHE A 132 -12.37 10.89 2.58
C PHE A 132 -12.75 11.65 3.85
N ASP A 133 -13.97 12.17 3.89
CA ASP A 133 -14.58 12.59 5.14
C ASP A 133 -14.86 11.35 6.00
N PHE A 134 -15.08 11.57 7.29
CA PHE A 134 -15.51 10.47 8.15
C PHE A 134 -16.76 9.83 7.55
N MET A 135 -16.71 8.52 7.35
CA MET A 135 -17.82 7.74 6.81
C MET A 135 -18.24 6.64 7.80
N ASN A 136 -19.53 6.33 7.81
CA ASN A 136 -20.00 5.14 8.50
C ASN A 136 -19.84 3.89 7.60
N ILE A 137 -20.13 2.71 8.15
CA ILE A 137 -19.96 1.44 7.43
C ILE A 137 -20.87 1.33 6.19
N GLU A 138 -22.06 1.88 6.24
CA GLU A 138 -23.01 1.84 5.11
C GLU A 138 -22.53 2.75 3.96
N GLN A 139 -21.97 3.89 4.29
CA GLN A 139 -21.35 4.77 3.30
C GLN A 139 -20.13 4.10 2.65
N ALA A 140 -19.33 3.35 3.42
CA ALA A 140 -18.21 2.58 2.86
C ALA A 140 -18.70 1.45 1.94
N LYS A 141 -19.76 0.74 2.30
CA LYS A 141 -20.40 -0.28 1.44
C LYS A 141 -20.95 0.33 0.16
N GLU A 142 -21.64 1.47 0.28
CA GLU A 142 -22.18 2.18 -0.87
C GLU A 142 -21.08 2.64 -1.81
N LEU A 143 -19.99 3.15 -1.26
CA LEU A 143 -18.79 3.55 -1.98
C LEU A 143 -18.23 2.41 -2.82
N VAL A 144 -17.95 1.26 -2.19
CA VAL A 144 -17.40 0.08 -2.85
C VAL A 144 -18.40 -0.46 -3.90
N TRP A 145 -19.67 -0.52 -3.57
CA TRP A 145 -20.72 -0.99 -4.49
C TRP A 145 -20.85 -0.08 -5.73
N ARG A 146 -20.90 1.23 -5.54
CA ARG A 146 -20.96 2.21 -6.65
C ARG A 146 -19.74 2.09 -7.56
N SER A 147 -18.55 1.96 -6.97
CA SER A 147 -17.30 1.81 -7.72
C SER A 147 -17.34 0.55 -8.59
N LYS A 148 -17.68 -0.59 -8.00
CA LYS A 148 -17.79 -1.88 -8.71
C LYS A 148 -18.89 -1.89 -9.76
N SER A 149 -19.96 -1.12 -9.56
CA SER A 149 -21.03 -0.98 -10.55
C SER A 149 -20.66 -0.06 -11.71
N ALA A 150 -19.81 0.95 -11.42
CA ALA A 150 -19.39 1.91 -12.43
C ALA A 150 -18.29 1.38 -13.36
N PHE A 151 -17.44 0.48 -12.86
CA PHE A 151 -16.31 -0.06 -13.62
C PHE A 151 -16.42 -1.59 -13.74
N THR A 152 -15.87 -2.13 -14.83
CA THR A 152 -15.84 -3.58 -15.08
C THR A 152 -14.56 -4.26 -14.61
N VAL A 153 -13.67 -3.49 -14.00
CA VAL A 153 -12.35 -3.92 -13.52
C VAL A 153 -12.28 -3.81 -12.00
N PRO A 154 -11.35 -4.51 -11.34
CA PRO A 154 -11.12 -4.41 -9.91
C PRO A 154 -10.92 -2.96 -9.43
N ILE A 155 -11.31 -2.72 -8.18
CA ILE A 155 -11.22 -1.42 -7.53
C ILE A 155 -10.14 -1.46 -6.45
N ASP A 156 -9.22 -0.54 -6.53
CA ASP A 156 -8.24 -0.22 -5.50
C ASP A 156 -8.64 1.09 -4.80
N VAL A 157 -8.53 1.14 -3.49
CA VAL A 157 -8.73 2.37 -2.72
C VAL A 157 -7.41 2.77 -2.07
N CYS A 158 -7.01 4.01 -2.30
CA CYS A 158 -5.82 4.62 -1.70
C CYS A 158 -6.27 5.76 -0.76
N PRO A 159 -6.53 5.47 0.53
CA PRO A 159 -7.00 6.48 1.47
C PRO A 159 -5.90 7.45 1.82
N MET A 160 -6.15 8.75 1.59
CA MET A 160 -5.22 9.82 1.96
C MET A 160 -5.58 10.44 3.31
N ASP A 161 -4.57 10.83 4.08
CA ASP A 161 -4.72 11.22 5.50
C ASP A 161 -4.84 12.74 5.74
N ALA A 162 -5.17 13.54 4.72
CA ALA A 162 -5.31 15.00 4.89
C ALA A 162 -6.33 15.40 5.97
N LYS A 163 -7.30 14.52 6.29
CA LYS A 163 -8.35 14.74 7.29
C LYS A 163 -8.21 13.85 8.54
N ARG A 164 -7.10 13.12 8.67
CA ARG A 164 -6.86 12.13 9.73
C ARG A 164 -7.92 11.02 9.81
N THR A 165 -8.46 10.63 8.66
CA THR A 165 -9.51 9.61 8.52
C THR A 165 -9.04 8.41 7.70
N ALA A 166 -7.79 8.40 7.23
CA ALA A 166 -7.31 7.41 6.29
C ALA A 166 -7.36 5.98 6.85
N LEU A 167 -6.93 5.77 8.08
CA LEU A 167 -6.97 4.45 8.72
C LEU A 167 -8.42 3.97 8.92
N ASP A 168 -9.30 4.83 9.43
CA ASP A 168 -10.71 4.51 9.61
C ASP A 168 -11.38 4.16 8.27
N THR A 169 -11.09 4.94 7.23
CA THR A 169 -11.55 4.65 5.86
C THR A 169 -11.02 3.30 5.38
N ALA A 170 -9.72 3.03 5.53
CA ALA A 170 -9.09 1.77 5.12
C ALA A 170 -9.79 0.56 5.77
N LEU A 171 -10.02 0.61 7.07
CA LEU A 171 -10.70 -0.46 7.82
C LEU A 171 -12.13 -0.68 7.30
N LYS A 172 -12.90 0.37 7.07
CA LYS A 172 -14.30 0.30 6.64
C LYS A 172 -14.44 -0.17 5.19
N VAL A 173 -13.63 0.34 4.27
CA VAL A 173 -13.69 -0.10 2.86
C VAL A 173 -13.17 -1.52 2.68
N SER A 174 -12.18 -1.95 3.48
CA SER A 174 -11.74 -3.33 3.53
C SER A 174 -12.86 -4.26 3.96
N ASN A 175 -13.58 -3.89 5.03
CA ASN A 175 -14.74 -4.65 5.51
C ASN A 175 -15.92 -4.63 4.50
N ALA A 176 -16.03 -3.58 3.71
CA ALA A 176 -17.01 -3.49 2.62
C ALA A 176 -16.65 -4.33 1.38
N GLY A 177 -15.46 -4.96 1.37
CA GLY A 177 -15.05 -5.90 0.31
C GLY A 177 -14.43 -5.24 -0.92
N VAL A 178 -13.64 -4.19 -0.76
CA VAL A 178 -12.79 -3.65 -1.83
C VAL A 178 -11.79 -4.72 -2.31
N ASP A 179 -11.42 -4.69 -3.59
CA ASP A 179 -10.56 -5.72 -4.19
C ASP A 179 -9.10 -5.56 -3.75
N SER A 180 -8.60 -4.32 -3.74
CA SER A 180 -7.27 -3.99 -3.22
C SER A 180 -7.24 -2.66 -2.48
N MET A 181 -6.17 -2.45 -1.75
CA MET A 181 -5.95 -1.23 -0.99
C MET A 181 -4.48 -0.84 -1.01
N THR A 182 -4.22 0.41 -1.36
CA THR A 182 -2.88 0.99 -1.37
C THR A 182 -2.62 1.71 -0.07
N LEU A 183 -1.60 1.27 0.66
CA LEU A 183 -1.17 1.77 1.95
C LEU A 183 0.31 2.14 1.93
N CYS A 184 0.77 2.89 2.92
CA CYS A 184 2.15 3.33 3.06
C CYS A 184 2.71 2.90 4.42
N MET A 185 3.92 2.35 4.45
CA MET A 185 4.64 2.11 5.70
C MET A 185 5.01 3.44 6.35
N GLY A 186 4.97 3.49 7.67
CA GLY A 186 5.29 4.69 8.45
C GLY A 186 4.14 5.69 8.54
N LYS A 187 4.28 6.63 9.45
CA LYS A 187 3.33 7.74 9.63
C LYS A 187 3.49 8.77 8.51
N SER A 188 3.03 8.43 7.33
CA SER A 188 2.88 9.42 6.28
C SER A 188 1.72 10.36 6.63
N LYS A 189 1.95 11.68 6.56
CA LYS A 189 0.85 12.67 6.67
C LYS A 189 -0.13 12.59 5.49
N SER A 190 0.16 11.76 4.51
CA SER A 190 -0.56 11.72 3.23
C SER A 190 -1.34 10.44 2.99
N TYR A 191 -1.02 9.33 3.68
CA TYR A 191 -1.60 8.01 3.40
C TYR A 191 -1.99 7.28 4.68
N ALA A 192 -2.87 6.28 4.55
CA ALA A 192 -3.14 5.34 5.63
C ALA A 192 -1.89 4.48 5.90
N SER A 193 -1.58 4.32 7.18
CA SER A 193 -0.44 3.53 7.64
C SER A 193 -0.70 2.03 7.44
N LEU A 194 0.22 1.35 6.77
CA LEU A 194 0.18 -0.09 6.56
C LEU A 194 0.26 -0.83 7.90
N GLU A 195 1.20 -0.45 8.75
CA GLU A 195 1.40 -1.08 10.06
C GLU A 195 0.21 -0.88 10.98
N ASP A 196 -0.35 0.34 11.07
CA ASP A 196 -1.54 0.60 11.89
C ASP A 196 -2.74 -0.19 11.37
N PHE A 197 -2.89 -0.32 10.06
CA PHE A 197 -3.96 -1.10 9.44
C PHE A 197 -3.80 -2.59 9.78
N LEU A 198 -2.65 -3.19 9.50
CA LEU A 198 -2.42 -4.61 9.74
C LEU A 198 -2.47 -4.94 11.24
N PHE A 199 -1.92 -4.08 12.09
CA PHE A 199 -1.99 -4.23 13.53
C PHE A 199 -3.45 -4.20 14.02
N THR A 200 -4.24 -3.22 13.58
CA THR A 200 -5.66 -3.10 13.98
C THR A 200 -6.48 -4.31 13.51
N MET A 201 -6.26 -4.76 12.27
CA MET A 201 -6.93 -5.95 11.74
C MET A 201 -6.61 -7.20 12.55
N THR A 202 -5.36 -7.33 13.02
CA THR A 202 -4.93 -8.48 13.84
C THR A 202 -5.49 -8.39 15.26
N MET A 203 -5.24 -7.28 15.93
CA MET A 203 -5.45 -7.16 17.38
C MET A 203 -6.89 -6.83 17.74
N VAL A 204 -7.59 -6.03 16.93
CA VAL A 204 -8.96 -5.58 17.22
C VAL A 204 -9.99 -6.50 16.59
N PHE A 205 -9.77 -6.87 15.33
CA PHE A 205 -10.76 -7.64 14.57
C PHE A 205 -10.47 -9.14 14.51
N ASN A 206 -9.28 -9.58 14.97
CA ASN A 206 -8.82 -10.98 14.86
C ASN A 206 -9.08 -11.58 13.47
N SER A 207 -8.94 -10.75 12.44
CA SER A 207 -9.36 -11.04 11.07
C SER A 207 -8.21 -11.00 10.06
N MET A 208 -6.94 -11.02 10.54
CA MET A 208 -5.79 -11.11 9.65
C MET A 208 -5.83 -12.39 8.84
N PRO A 209 -5.63 -12.31 7.54
CA PRO A 209 -5.29 -13.47 6.75
C PRO A 209 -4.04 -14.13 7.34
N LYS A 210 -3.99 -15.48 7.30
CA LYS A 210 -2.81 -16.25 7.78
C LYS A 210 -1.50 -15.87 7.09
N GLU A 211 -1.60 -15.16 5.98
CA GLU A 211 -0.51 -14.73 5.12
C GLU A 211 0.27 -13.54 5.69
N TYR A 212 -0.32 -12.76 6.62
CA TYR A 212 0.35 -11.59 7.18
C TYR A 212 1.09 -11.90 8.48
N SER A 213 2.33 -11.42 8.59
CA SER A 213 3.23 -11.66 9.71
C SER A 213 3.56 -10.36 10.44
N ILE A 214 3.16 -10.23 11.71
CA ILE A 214 3.54 -9.09 12.55
C ILE A 214 5.05 -8.98 12.77
N PRO A 215 5.79 -10.08 13.05
CA PRO A 215 7.25 -10.01 13.15
C PRO A 215 7.91 -9.47 11.89
N ALA A 216 7.46 -9.92 10.72
CA ALA A 216 7.98 -9.40 9.46
C ALA A 216 7.61 -7.92 9.26
N LEU A 217 6.43 -7.47 9.73
CA LEU A 217 6.02 -6.08 9.69
C LEU A 217 6.97 -5.19 10.51
N CYS A 218 7.34 -5.60 11.73
CA CYS A 218 8.31 -4.88 12.55
C CYS A 218 9.69 -4.78 11.88
N LYS A 219 10.11 -5.85 11.21
CA LYS A 219 11.37 -5.87 10.43
C LYS A 219 11.29 -4.91 9.24
N ALA A 220 10.18 -4.91 8.51
CA ALA A 220 9.96 -3.99 7.39
C ALA A 220 9.96 -2.53 7.85
N GLU A 221 9.28 -2.22 8.98
CA GLU A 221 9.28 -0.90 9.59
C GLU A 221 10.70 -0.44 9.96
N ALA A 222 11.52 -1.31 10.55
CA ALA A 222 12.90 -0.97 10.89
C ALA A 222 13.72 -0.58 9.64
N TYR A 223 13.62 -1.33 8.55
CA TYR A 223 14.27 -0.98 7.28
C TYR A 223 13.71 0.31 6.68
N HIS A 224 12.39 0.49 6.71
CA HIS A 224 11.73 1.71 6.25
C HIS A 224 12.30 2.94 6.95
N ARG A 225 12.43 2.90 8.27
CA ARG A 225 13.01 4.01 9.06
C ARG A 225 14.42 4.37 8.62
N ILE A 226 15.26 3.37 8.36
CA ILE A 226 16.63 3.59 7.90
C ILE A 226 16.64 4.20 6.49
N ILE A 227 15.86 3.64 5.57
CA ILE A 227 15.79 4.08 4.17
C ILE A 227 15.34 5.54 4.05
N PHE A 228 14.39 5.96 4.88
CA PHE A 228 13.82 7.31 4.83
C PHE A 228 14.42 8.26 5.88
N GLY A 229 15.43 7.83 6.65
CA GLY A 229 16.10 8.66 7.66
C GLY A 229 15.19 9.10 8.81
N LEU A 230 14.18 8.31 9.15
CA LEU A 230 13.22 8.63 10.21
C LEU A 230 13.82 8.39 11.59
N LYS A 231 13.66 9.36 12.49
CA LYS A 231 14.30 9.34 13.82
C LYS A 231 13.42 8.78 14.95
N SER A 232 12.11 8.78 14.79
CA SER A 232 11.17 8.31 15.83
C SER A 232 10.76 6.85 15.60
N ALA A 233 10.57 6.12 16.69
CA ALA A 233 9.90 4.82 16.63
C ALA A 233 8.45 5.01 16.20
N ASP A 234 7.97 4.13 15.34
CA ASP A 234 6.56 4.06 15.04
C ASP A 234 5.78 3.35 16.16
N ARG A 235 4.47 3.53 16.14
CA ARG A 235 3.57 3.11 17.22
C ARG A 235 3.65 1.61 17.54
N ILE A 236 3.89 0.76 16.54
CA ILE A 236 4.06 -0.68 16.76
C ILE A 236 5.31 -0.95 17.58
N THR A 237 6.44 -0.35 17.23
CA THR A 237 7.69 -0.47 17.98
C THR A 237 7.52 0.07 19.41
N GLU A 238 6.88 1.23 19.59
CA GLU A 238 6.58 1.78 20.91
C GLU A 238 5.69 0.83 21.74
N ILE A 239 4.66 0.24 21.13
CA ILE A 239 3.77 -0.71 21.81
C ILE A 239 4.53 -1.99 22.16
N MET A 240 5.36 -2.50 21.26
CA MET A 240 6.16 -3.71 21.49
C MET A 240 7.21 -3.51 22.58
N GLU A 241 7.86 -2.35 22.64
CA GLU A 241 8.81 -1.99 23.70
C GLU A 241 8.15 -1.89 25.08
N HIS A 242 6.87 -1.43 25.14
CA HIS A 242 6.14 -1.28 26.40
C HIS A 242 5.50 -2.59 26.91
N VAL A 243 5.47 -3.64 26.11
CA VAL A 243 4.84 -4.94 26.46
C VAL A 243 5.88 -5.96 26.97
N ASP A 244 7.11 -5.54 27.27
CA ASP A 244 8.23 -6.44 27.66
C ASP A 244 8.44 -7.60 26.65
N TYR A 245 8.21 -7.32 25.38
CA TYR A 245 8.32 -8.30 24.34
C TYR A 245 9.76 -8.34 23.81
N ASP A 246 10.45 -9.41 24.09
CA ASP A 246 11.79 -9.66 23.56
C ASP A 246 11.70 -9.91 22.05
N ILE A 247 11.96 -8.87 21.26
CA ILE A 247 11.95 -8.90 19.79
C ILE A 247 12.98 -9.93 19.26
N SER A 248 13.99 -10.28 20.05
CA SER A 248 14.98 -11.30 19.67
C SER A 248 14.35 -12.68 19.44
N HIS A 249 13.26 -13.00 20.12
CA HIS A 249 12.51 -14.24 19.91
C HIS A 249 11.64 -14.21 18.63
N LEU A 250 11.33 -13.03 18.10
CA LEU A 250 10.53 -12.88 16.88
C LEU A 250 11.35 -13.09 15.60
N THR A 251 12.66 -13.01 15.69
CA THR A 251 13.59 -13.22 14.57
C THR A 251 13.98 -14.68 14.35
N ASN A 252 13.64 -15.58 15.29
CA ASN A 252 13.89 -17.00 15.14
C ASN A 252 12.72 -17.68 14.40
N THR A 253 12.90 -17.87 13.11
CA THR A 253 11.93 -18.44 12.15
C THR A 253 11.66 -19.94 12.33
N ASP A 254 12.21 -20.61 13.34
CA ASP A 254 12.17 -22.08 13.46
C ASP A 254 11.13 -22.64 14.42
N THR A 255 10.33 -21.82 15.07
CA THR A 255 9.26 -22.35 15.93
C THR A 255 7.90 -21.86 15.49
N GLY A 256 7.08 -22.78 14.97
CA GLY A 256 5.68 -22.54 14.58
C GLY A 256 4.73 -22.22 15.76
N ASP A 257 5.25 -21.66 16.84
CA ASP A 257 4.48 -21.28 18.01
C ASP A 257 3.78 -19.95 17.79
N ARG A 258 2.45 -20.01 17.86
CA ARG A 258 1.59 -18.83 17.87
C ARG A 258 1.95 -17.96 19.06
N VAL A 259 2.57 -16.82 18.78
CA VAL A 259 2.79 -15.78 19.76
C VAL A 259 1.44 -15.30 20.29
N LYS A 260 1.12 -15.65 21.53
CA LYS A 260 -0.02 -15.08 22.28
C LYS A 260 0.43 -13.75 22.84
N MET A 261 0.14 -12.63 22.13
CA MET A 261 0.30 -11.32 22.71
C MET A 261 -0.76 -11.09 23.80
N HIS A 262 -0.32 -10.97 25.03
CA HIS A 262 -1.14 -10.45 26.13
C HIS A 262 -1.02 -8.92 26.14
N VAL A 263 -1.89 -8.23 25.41
CA VAL A 263 -2.03 -6.77 25.52
C VAL A 263 -2.80 -6.47 26.80
N SER A 264 -2.24 -5.62 27.66
CA SER A 264 -2.90 -5.25 28.91
C SER A 264 -4.21 -4.49 28.63
N LEU A 265 -5.15 -4.55 29.56
CA LEU A 265 -6.44 -3.81 29.45
C LEU A 265 -6.20 -2.29 29.33
N LYS A 266 -5.11 -1.79 29.91
CA LYS A 266 -4.70 -0.39 29.89
C LYS A 266 -4.31 0.05 28.48
N ASP A 267 -3.59 -0.82 27.74
CA ASP A 267 -3.17 -0.56 26.36
C ASP A 267 -4.37 -0.61 25.39
N ARG A 268 -5.40 -1.44 25.69
CA ARG A 268 -6.66 -1.47 24.93
C ARG A 268 -7.47 -0.19 25.06
N MET A 269 -7.37 0.52 26.19
CA MET A 269 -8.09 1.77 26.42
C MET A 269 -7.40 2.99 25.77
N MET A 270 -6.10 2.91 25.49
CA MET A 270 -5.38 3.96 24.78
C MET A 270 -5.53 3.88 23.25
N LEU A 271 -6.10 2.79 22.75
CA LEU A 271 -6.40 2.57 21.33
C LEU A 271 -7.83 3.04 20.93
N ARG A 272 -8.58 3.59 21.87
CA ARG A 272 -9.85 4.29 21.64
C ARG A 272 -9.62 5.80 21.59
#